data_179bef45210b7e2365acc26c315c062f
#
_entry.id   179bef45210b7e2365acc26c315c062f
#
_cell.length_a   1.000
_cell.length_b   1.000
_cell.length_c   1.000
_cell.angle_alpha   90.00
_cell.angle_beta   90.00
_cell.angle_gamma   90.00
#
_symmetry.space_group_name_H-M   'P 1'
#
loop_
_entity.id
_entity.type
_entity.pdbx_description
1 polymer ?
#
loop_
_entity_poly.entity_id
_entity_poly.type
_entity_poly.pdbx_seq_one_letter_code
_entity_poly.pdbx_strand_id
1 'polypeptide(L)'
;MKINLVDSTFSHCELSSNPLPIINKTENIEWVREDSEDKLVVYTDDQVCTRISRESIAWLIEPKEIKSSGYRYVEKNYEQFRNIWTYDKDLINTIPNAIFYPFGGCWIEYDQRKIHSKSKLFSKFELL
;
A
#
# COMPACT_ATOMS: atom_id res chain seq x y z
N MET A 1 -4.54 7.11 17.64
CA MET A 1 -3.29 7.66 17.06
C MET A 1 -3.59 8.17 15.67
N LYS A 2 -3.12 9.38 15.31
CA LYS A 2 -3.22 9.91 13.95
C LYS A 2 -2.01 9.46 13.15
N ILE A 3 -2.23 8.95 11.94
CA ILE A 3 -1.18 8.59 10.99
C ILE A 3 -1.42 9.38 9.71
N ASN A 4 -0.41 10.12 9.29
CA ASN A 4 -0.48 10.87 8.04
C ASN A 4 -0.24 9.93 6.86
N LEU A 5 -1.00 10.13 5.80
CA LEU A 5 -0.95 9.32 4.59
C LEU A 5 -0.85 10.23 3.37
N VAL A 6 0.14 9.98 2.54
CA VAL A 6 0.29 10.61 1.24
C VAL A 6 0.12 9.53 0.18
N ASP A 7 -0.95 9.62 -0.58
CA ASP A 7 -1.27 8.64 -1.63
C ASP A 7 -1.68 9.31 -2.94
N SER A 8 -1.48 8.58 -4.04
CA SER A 8 -1.99 8.91 -5.36
C SER A 8 -2.81 7.77 -5.96
N THR A 9 -2.70 6.58 -5.42
CA THR A 9 -3.33 5.38 -5.95
C THR A 9 -4.86 5.47 -5.93
N PHE A 10 -5.38 6.13 -4.92
CA PHE A 10 -6.81 6.29 -4.68
C PHE A 10 -7.32 7.71 -4.93
N SER A 11 -6.53 8.56 -5.57
CA SER A 11 -6.85 9.97 -5.80
C SER A 11 -7.90 10.22 -6.90
N HIS A 12 -8.34 9.18 -7.59
CA HIS A 12 -9.29 9.29 -8.69
C HIS A 12 -10.75 9.52 -8.25
N CYS A 13 -11.06 9.43 -6.98
CA CYS A 13 -12.31 9.91 -6.41
C CYS A 13 -12.12 10.35 -4.96
N GLU A 14 -12.98 11.25 -4.49
CA GLU A 14 -12.88 11.83 -3.14
C GLU A 14 -12.92 10.77 -2.04
N LEU A 15 -13.71 9.74 -2.20
CA LEU A 15 -13.82 8.65 -1.25
C LEU A 15 -12.64 7.69 -1.29
N SER A 16 -11.98 7.61 -2.43
CA SER A 16 -10.85 6.70 -2.64
C SER A 16 -9.49 7.32 -2.30
N SER A 17 -9.46 8.56 -1.88
CA SER A 17 -8.25 9.15 -1.31
C SER A 17 -7.84 8.47 0.01
N ASN A 18 -8.48 7.38 0.34
CA ASN A 18 -8.19 6.53 1.47
C ASN A 18 -7.91 5.11 0.99
N PRO A 19 -6.74 4.51 1.29
CA PRO A 19 -6.43 3.13 0.94
C PRO A 19 -7.35 2.12 1.63
N LEU A 20 -8.06 2.57 2.66
CA LEU A 20 -9.13 1.82 3.31
C LEU A 20 -10.45 2.50 2.92
N PRO A 21 -11.09 2.13 1.82
CA PRO A 21 -12.08 2.94 1.13
C PRO A 21 -13.30 3.35 1.97
N ILE A 22 -13.48 2.77 3.13
CA ILE A 22 -14.67 3.03 3.96
C ILE A 22 -14.31 3.51 5.36
N ILE A 23 -13.07 3.32 5.82
CA ILE A 23 -12.72 3.53 7.22
C ILE A 23 -11.50 4.47 7.33
N ASN A 24 -11.77 5.75 7.51
CA ASN A 24 -10.72 6.73 7.88
C ASN A 24 -10.29 6.60 9.34
N LYS A 25 -11.08 5.92 10.14
CA LYS A 25 -10.86 5.83 11.58
C LYS A 25 -11.26 4.46 12.10
N THR A 26 -10.35 3.86 12.82
CA THR A 26 -10.61 2.71 13.68
C THR A 26 -10.57 3.17 15.14
N GLU A 27 -10.83 2.27 16.09
CA GLU A 27 -10.73 2.56 17.52
C GLU A 27 -9.39 3.21 17.90
N ASN A 28 -8.30 2.77 17.28
CA ASN A 28 -6.95 3.17 17.67
C ASN A 28 -6.23 4.05 16.63
N ILE A 29 -6.66 4.06 15.38
CA ILE A 29 -5.98 4.72 14.27
C ILE A 29 -6.96 5.61 13.50
N GLU A 30 -6.53 6.84 13.25
CA GLU A 30 -7.17 7.79 12.35
C GLU A 30 -6.18 8.16 11.24
N TRP A 31 -6.56 7.91 9.98
CA TRP A 31 -5.80 8.30 8.81
C TRP A 31 -6.11 9.75 8.44
N VAL A 32 -5.08 10.57 8.30
CA VAL A 32 -5.21 11.97 7.89
C VAL A 32 -4.34 12.24 6.66
N ARG A 33 -4.76 13.19 5.83
CA ARG A 33 -4.09 13.56 4.58
C ARG A 33 -3.21 14.79 4.78
N GLU A 34 -2.20 14.66 5.63
CA GLU A 34 -1.23 15.73 5.90
C GLU A 34 0.17 15.21 5.66
N ASP A 35 1.00 15.99 4.99
CA ASP A 35 2.43 15.75 4.92
C ASP A 35 3.15 16.65 5.93
N SER A 36 4.19 16.15 6.56
CA SER A 36 4.90 16.87 7.60
C SER A 36 6.30 16.30 7.80
N GLU A 37 7.29 17.17 7.98
CA GLU A 37 8.67 16.77 8.25
C GLU A 37 8.84 16.07 9.60
N ASP A 38 8.04 16.45 10.59
CA ASP A 38 8.21 16.05 12.00
C ASP A 38 7.22 14.98 12.48
N LYS A 39 6.38 14.45 11.59
CA LYS A 39 5.39 13.43 11.94
C LYS A 39 5.65 12.13 11.18
N LEU A 40 5.17 11.03 11.75
CA LEU A 40 5.12 9.78 11.02
C LEU A 40 4.17 9.90 9.83
N VAL A 41 4.71 9.66 8.64
CA VAL A 41 3.96 9.72 7.38
C VAL A 41 4.12 8.42 6.61
N VAL A 42 3.02 7.87 6.13
CA VAL A 42 2.99 6.73 5.23
C VAL A 42 2.84 7.24 3.80
N TYR A 43 3.78 6.88 2.94
CA TYR A 43 3.76 7.22 1.51
C TYR A 43 3.43 5.98 0.70
N THR A 44 2.45 6.07 -0.18
CA THR A 44 2.07 4.94 -1.03
C THR A 44 2.69 5.02 -2.41
N ASP A 45 3.13 3.89 -2.93
CA ASP A 45 3.60 3.70 -4.30
C ASP A 45 4.57 4.81 -4.77
N ASP A 46 4.22 5.54 -5.84
CA ASP A 46 5.07 6.59 -6.39
C ASP A 46 5.25 7.81 -5.47
N GLN A 47 4.38 7.98 -4.47
CA GLN A 47 4.50 9.06 -3.50
C GLN A 47 5.73 8.91 -2.58
N VAL A 48 6.31 7.73 -2.50
CA VAL A 48 7.59 7.53 -1.78
C VAL A 48 8.70 8.42 -2.35
N CYS A 49 8.63 8.79 -3.64
CA CYS A 49 9.58 9.69 -4.29
C CYS A 49 9.45 11.15 -3.83
N THR A 50 8.31 11.54 -3.27
CA THR A 50 8.03 12.92 -2.83
C THR A 50 8.25 13.11 -1.32
N ARG A 51 8.76 12.11 -0.65
CA ARG A 51 8.94 12.06 0.79
C ARG A 51 9.66 13.29 1.35
N ILE A 52 9.06 13.93 2.34
CA ILE A 52 9.68 15.00 3.13
C ILE A 52 9.87 14.62 4.60
N SER A 53 9.02 13.74 5.13
CA SER A 53 9.09 13.33 6.53
C SER A 53 10.38 12.56 6.85
N ARG A 54 10.95 12.84 8.02
CA ARG A 54 12.09 12.10 8.58
C ARG A 54 11.68 10.74 9.12
N GLU A 55 10.45 10.64 9.66
CA GLU A 55 9.85 9.42 10.16
C GLU A 55 8.83 8.89 9.14
N SER A 56 9.27 8.11 8.19
CA SER A 56 8.43 7.69 7.07
C SER A 56 8.34 6.16 6.91
N ILE A 57 7.20 5.72 6.40
CA ILE A 57 6.96 4.36 5.97
C ILE A 57 6.64 4.39 4.48
N ALA A 58 7.28 3.54 3.70
CA ALA A 58 6.89 3.28 2.33
C ALA A 58 5.87 2.15 2.30
N TRP A 59 4.75 2.34 1.63
CA TRP A 59 3.74 1.30 1.43
C TRP A 59 3.53 1.05 -0.06
N LEU A 60 4.10 -0.04 -0.56
CA LEU A 60 3.99 -0.45 -1.96
C LEU A 60 2.77 -1.35 -2.12
N ILE A 61 1.71 -0.78 -2.64
CA ILE A 61 0.38 -1.39 -2.78
C ILE A 61 0.22 -1.99 -4.18
N GLU A 62 0.56 -1.21 -5.21
CA GLU A 62 0.44 -1.64 -6.60
C GLU A 62 1.62 -2.51 -7.01
N PRO A 63 1.44 -3.41 -7.99
CA PRO A 63 2.53 -4.21 -8.53
C PRO A 63 3.65 -3.35 -9.15
N LYS A 64 4.86 -3.88 -9.12
CA LYS A 64 6.05 -3.25 -9.71
C LYS A 64 5.87 -2.89 -11.19
N GLU A 65 5.10 -3.67 -11.92
CA GLU A 65 4.78 -3.46 -13.33
C GLU A 65 3.92 -2.21 -13.56
N ILE A 66 3.11 -1.84 -12.56
CA ILE A 66 2.22 -0.66 -12.62
C ILE A 66 2.93 0.58 -12.05
N LYS A 67 3.60 0.44 -10.91
CA LYS A 67 4.21 1.55 -10.14
C LYS A 67 5.72 1.36 -9.95
N SER A 68 6.43 1.17 -11.05
CA SER A 68 7.87 0.86 -11.04
C SER A 68 8.76 1.95 -10.43
N SER A 69 8.35 3.21 -10.45
CA SER A 69 9.14 4.32 -9.90
C SER A 69 9.28 4.22 -8.38
N GLY A 70 8.20 3.90 -7.68
CA GLY A 70 8.21 3.68 -6.24
C GLY A 70 9.16 2.55 -5.83
N TYR A 71 9.09 1.43 -6.53
CA TYR A 71 9.98 0.29 -6.29
C TYR A 71 11.46 0.65 -6.50
N ARG A 72 11.79 1.26 -7.64
CA ARG A 72 13.17 1.71 -7.92
C ARG A 72 13.69 2.72 -6.91
N TYR A 73 12.81 3.60 -6.42
CA TYR A 73 13.19 4.56 -5.40
C TYR A 73 13.51 3.88 -4.08
N VAL A 74 12.63 2.98 -3.65
CA VAL A 74 12.78 2.23 -2.40
C VAL A 74 14.02 1.33 -2.44
N GLU A 75 14.28 0.62 -3.53
CA GLU A 75 15.48 -0.21 -3.70
C GLU A 75 16.79 0.58 -3.48
N LYS A 76 16.81 1.86 -3.88
CA LYS A 76 17.99 2.73 -3.75
C LYS A 76 18.07 3.48 -2.43
N ASN A 77 16.94 3.70 -1.77
CA ASN A 77 16.81 4.62 -0.65
C ASN A 77 16.14 3.99 0.58
N TYR A 78 16.13 2.66 0.69
CA TYR A 78 15.41 1.96 1.74
C TYR A 78 15.79 2.40 3.16
N GLU A 79 17.04 2.80 3.39
CA GLU A 79 17.53 3.28 4.68
C GLU A 79 16.84 4.57 5.15
N GLN A 80 16.22 5.31 4.24
CA GLN A 80 15.49 6.54 4.55
C GLN A 80 14.08 6.27 5.12
N PHE A 81 13.63 5.02 5.12
CA PHE A 81 12.34 4.63 5.64
C PHE A 81 12.51 3.84 6.92
N ARG A 82 11.64 4.08 7.88
CA ARG A 82 11.56 3.26 9.09
C ARG A 82 11.20 1.81 8.75
N ASN A 83 10.22 1.64 7.88
CA ASN A 83 9.80 0.34 7.35
C ASN A 83 9.31 0.50 5.91
N ILE A 84 9.35 -0.62 5.18
CA ILE A 84 8.79 -0.75 3.85
C ILE A 84 7.74 -1.86 3.91
N TRP A 85 6.48 -1.49 3.74
CA TRP A 85 5.36 -2.42 3.70
C TRP A 85 5.14 -2.86 2.25
N THR A 86 5.26 -4.14 2.01
CA THR A 86 5.14 -4.71 0.66
C THR A 86 4.75 -6.17 0.71
N TYR A 87 4.18 -6.67 -0.36
CA TYR A 87 3.99 -8.10 -0.59
C TYR A 87 5.02 -8.68 -1.58
N ASP A 88 5.89 -7.84 -2.12
CA ASP A 88 6.94 -8.27 -3.04
C ASP A 88 8.01 -9.07 -2.30
N LYS A 89 8.15 -10.34 -2.71
CA LYS A 89 9.07 -11.29 -2.05
C LYS A 89 10.53 -10.94 -2.27
N ASP A 90 10.86 -10.36 -3.41
CA ASP A 90 12.26 -10.00 -3.72
C ASP A 90 12.71 -8.85 -2.82
N LEU A 91 11.87 -7.83 -2.64
CA LEU A 91 12.15 -6.76 -1.69
C LEU A 91 12.27 -7.27 -0.26
N ILE A 92 11.36 -8.15 0.18
CA ILE A 92 11.38 -8.72 1.53
C ILE A 92 12.66 -9.50 1.79
N ASN A 93 13.17 -10.21 0.80
CA ASN A 93 14.38 -11.01 0.92
C ASN A 93 15.67 -10.18 0.84
N THR A 94 15.64 -9.00 0.23
CA THR A 94 16.84 -8.22 -0.07
C THR A 94 16.98 -6.95 0.77
N ILE A 95 15.88 -6.39 1.27
CA ILE A 95 15.86 -5.13 2.01
C ILE A 95 15.58 -5.39 3.50
N PRO A 96 16.50 -5.04 4.41
CA PRO A 96 16.43 -5.43 5.82
C PRO A 96 15.20 -4.90 6.57
N ASN A 97 14.68 -3.72 6.19
CA ASN A 97 13.52 -3.08 6.81
C ASN A 97 12.23 -3.26 6.00
N ALA A 98 12.23 -4.17 5.03
CA ALA A 98 11.01 -4.57 4.34
C ALA A 98 10.22 -5.58 5.18
N ILE A 99 8.93 -5.36 5.28
CA ILE A 99 8.00 -6.17 6.07
C ILE A 99 6.88 -6.63 5.16
N PHE A 100 6.56 -7.91 5.23
CA PHE A 100 5.40 -8.45 4.53
C PHE A 100 4.12 -7.79 5.02
N TYR A 101 3.46 -7.10 4.11
CA TYR A 101 2.16 -6.51 4.32
C TYR A 101 1.23 -6.94 3.19
N PRO A 102 0.27 -7.83 3.45
CA PRO A 102 -0.63 -8.31 2.41
C PRO A 102 -1.52 -7.17 1.93
N PHE A 103 -1.61 -7.00 0.62
CA PHE A 103 -2.65 -6.16 0.06
C PHE A 103 -4.00 -6.89 0.22
N GLY A 104 -4.82 -6.38 1.10
CA GLY A 104 -6.09 -7.02 1.50
C GLY A 104 -7.32 -6.15 1.25
N GLY A 105 -7.28 -5.27 0.26
CA GLY A 105 -8.41 -4.43 -0.11
C GLY A 105 -9.19 -4.98 -1.30
N CYS A 106 -10.51 -4.81 -1.28
CA CYS A 106 -11.34 -4.98 -2.46
C CYS A 106 -12.26 -3.76 -2.58
N TRP A 107 -12.12 -3.02 -3.67
CA TRP A 107 -12.93 -1.84 -3.96
C TRP A 107 -14.30 -2.16 -4.56
N ILE A 108 -14.59 -3.45 -4.78
CA ILE A 108 -15.91 -3.92 -5.23
C ILE A 108 -16.77 -4.13 -3.99
N GLU A 109 -17.94 -3.52 -3.98
CA GLU A 109 -18.95 -3.70 -2.94
C GLU A 109 -19.27 -5.18 -2.71
N TYR A 110 -19.41 -5.58 -1.47
CA TYR A 110 -19.55 -7.00 -1.10
C TYR A 110 -20.75 -7.67 -1.77
N ASP A 111 -21.87 -6.99 -1.86
CA ASP A 111 -23.11 -7.45 -2.50
C ASP A 111 -22.99 -7.57 -4.03
N GLN A 112 -22.04 -6.86 -4.64
CA GLN A 112 -21.76 -6.93 -6.07
C GLN A 112 -20.77 -8.05 -6.43
N ARG A 113 -20.14 -8.66 -5.44
CA ARG A 113 -19.21 -9.76 -5.65
C ARG A 113 -19.96 -11.01 -6.06
N LYS A 114 -19.91 -11.36 -7.32
CA LYS A 114 -20.38 -12.68 -7.78
C LYS A 114 -19.42 -13.74 -7.24
N ILE A 115 -19.88 -14.53 -6.29
CA ILE A 115 -19.18 -15.74 -5.87
C ILE A 115 -19.31 -16.74 -7.03
N HIS A 116 -18.33 -16.78 -7.90
CA HIS A 116 -18.24 -17.85 -8.88
C HIS A 116 -18.03 -19.16 -8.12
N SER A 117 -18.91 -20.15 -8.35
CA SER A 117 -18.78 -21.45 -7.73
C SER A 117 -17.36 -22.00 -7.95
N LYS A 118 -16.78 -22.54 -6.91
CA LYS A 118 -15.38 -23.02 -6.85
C LYS A 118 -14.94 -23.94 -8.01
N SER A 119 -15.88 -24.53 -8.72
CA SER A 119 -15.60 -25.55 -9.73
C SER A 119 -14.92 -25.06 -11.02
N LYS A 120 -14.94 -23.77 -11.33
CA LYS A 120 -14.35 -23.26 -12.57
C LYS A 120 -13.01 -22.56 -12.43
N LEU A 121 -12.66 -22.07 -11.25
CA LEU A 121 -11.38 -21.42 -11.03
C LEU A 121 -10.25 -22.40 -10.66
N PHE A 122 -10.58 -23.42 -9.87
CA PHE A 122 -9.60 -24.41 -9.43
C PHE A 122 -9.17 -25.39 -10.53
N SER A 123 -10.06 -25.70 -11.49
CA SER A 123 -9.68 -26.55 -12.61
C SER A 123 -8.65 -25.95 -13.58
N LYS A 124 -8.40 -24.63 -13.50
CA LYS A 124 -7.37 -23.97 -14.29
C LYS A 124 -6.00 -23.91 -13.59
N PHE A 125 -5.95 -24.02 -12.27
CA PHE A 125 -4.71 -23.99 -11.50
C PHE A 125 -4.12 -25.37 -11.22
N GLU A 126 -4.91 -26.44 -11.34
CA GLU A 126 -4.40 -27.82 -11.21
C GLU A 126 -3.67 -28.32 -12.46
N LEU A 127 -3.68 -27.57 -13.55
CA LEU A 127 -2.99 -27.89 -14.81
C LEU A 127 -1.68 -27.11 -15.05
N LEU A 128 -1.24 -26.35 -14.05
CA LEU A 128 0.05 -25.68 -14.02
C LEU A 128 0.95 -26.28 -12.94
#